data_e3510309a89233d84a0109b5b622f787
#
_entry.id   e3510309a89233d84a0109b5b622f787
#
_cell.length_a   1.000
_cell.length_b   1.000
_cell.length_c   1.000
_cell.angle_alpha   90.00
_cell.angle_beta   90.00
_cell.angle_gamma   90.00
#
_symmetry.space_group_name_H-M   'P 1'
#
loop_
_entity.id
_entity.type
_entity.pdbx_description
1 polymer ?
#
loop_
_entity_poly.entity_id
_entity_poly.type
_entity_poly.pdbx_seq_one_letter_code
_entity_poly.pdbx_strand_id
1 'polypeptide(L)'
;MDMIASAKEHGLKVAIGSSSPHSWVDTHTQRLGIYHHFDHIICQDDVAPGRTKPHPDIYLKALETLQVDKTEAVVFEDSPNGVLASKRAGVFVVAVPNPLTARMNVQGDLTIPSLAALTLQDLMNR
;
A
#
# COMPACT_ATOMS: atom_id res chain seq x y z
N MET A 1 -12.02 -0.10 5.92
CA MET A 1 -11.56 -0.71 7.18
C MET A 1 -11.75 -2.23 7.20
N ASP A 2 -12.73 -2.75 6.47
CA ASP A 2 -12.98 -4.20 6.48
C ASP A 2 -11.79 -5.02 5.99
N MET A 3 -11.06 -4.54 4.98
CA MET A 3 -9.88 -5.23 4.46
C MET A 3 -8.77 -5.29 5.51
N ILE A 4 -8.55 -4.20 6.26
CA ILE A 4 -7.55 -4.14 7.31
C ILE A 4 -7.93 -5.08 8.45
N ALA A 5 -9.19 -5.07 8.86
CA ALA A 5 -9.69 -5.95 9.92
C ALA A 5 -9.54 -7.42 9.52
N SER A 6 -9.91 -7.78 8.28
CA SER A 6 -9.73 -9.13 7.75
C SER A 6 -8.27 -9.56 7.75
N ALA A 7 -7.37 -8.68 7.35
CA ALA A 7 -5.94 -8.97 7.34
C ALA A 7 -5.45 -9.30 8.75
N LYS A 8 -5.85 -8.50 9.73
CA LYS A 8 -5.49 -8.74 11.14
C LYS A 8 -6.02 -10.06 11.66
N GLU A 9 -7.27 -10.39 11.32
CA GLU A 9 -7.89 -11.66 11.72
C GLU A 9 -7.13 -12.86 11.17
N HIS A 10 -6.53 -12.73 9.98
CA HIS A 10 -5.74 -13.79 9.36
C HIS A 10 -4.26 -13.76 9.77
N GLY A 11 -3.90 -12.93 10.74
CA GLY A 11 -2.52 -12.84 11.22
C GLY A 11 -1.56 -12.15 10.25
N LEU A 12 -2.08 -11.40 9.29
CA LEU A 12 -1.25 -10.69 8.31
C LEU A 12 -0.77 -9.35 8.88
N LYS A 13 0.42 -8.95 8.46
CA LYS A 13 0.97 -7.63 8.80
C LYS A 13 0.38 -6.59 7.84
N VAL A 14 0.10 -5.40 8.37
CA VAL A 14 -0.48 -4.30 7.61
C VAL A 14 0.41 -3.08 7.77
N ALA A 15 0.73 -2.43 6.66
CA ALA A 15 1.59 -1.25 6.66
C ALA A 15 1.09 -0.20 5.67
N ILE A 16 1.49 1.04 5.92
CA ILE A 16 1.33 2.14 4.97
C ILE A 16 2.67 2.40 4.30
N GLY A 17 2.66 2.60 2.98
CA GLY A 17 3.78 3.15 2.23
C GLY A 17 3.34 4.43 1.54
N SER A 18 3.92 5.56 1.92
CA SER A 18 3.50 6.88 1.44
C SER A 18 4.68 7.73 0.99
N SER A 19 4.47 8.52 -0.06
CA SER A 19 5.44 9.54 -0.49
C SER A 19 5.37 10.83 0.32
N SER A 20 4.42 10.91 1.24
CA SER A 20 4.28 12.04 2.16
C SER A 20 5.18 11.86 3.38
N PRO A 21 5.51 12.96 4.11
CA PRO A 21 6.30 12.85 5.32
C PRO A 21 5.49 12.28 6.50
N HIS A 22 6.20 11.72 7.50
CA HIS A 22 5.59 11.21 8.72
C HIS A 22 4.73 12.27 9.42
N SER A 23 5.15 13.53 9.41
CA SER A 23 4.40 14.62 10.02
C SER A 23 2.97 14.71 9.48
N TRP A 24 2.78 14.37 8.22
CA TRP A 24 1.45 14.38 7.59
C TRP A 24 0.71 13.07 7.84
N VAL A 25 1.35 11.95 7.54
CA VAL A 25 0.72 10.62 7.60
C VAL A 25 0.35 10.24 9.02
N ASP A 26 1.27 10.40 9.97
CA ASP A 26 1.03 10.06 11.37
C ASP A 26 -0.09 10.92 11.96
N THR A 27 -0.08 12.21 11.68
CA THR A 27 -1.10 13.13 12.16
C THR A 27 -2.50 12.74 11.65
N HIS A 28 -2.62 12.47 10.35
CA HIS A 28 -3.91 12.14 9.76
C HIS A 28 -4.43 10.77 10.17
N THR A 29 -3.55 9.78 10.28
CA THR A 29 -3.96 8.44 10.72
C THR A 29 -4.38 8.45 12.20
N GLN A 30 -3.71 9.23 13.04
CA GLN A 30 -4.10 9.41 14.44
C GLN A 30 -5.45 10.12 14.55
N ARG A 31 -5.64 11.19 13.76
CA ARG A 31 -6.91 11.93 13.73
C ARG A 31 -8.08 11.05 13.31
N LEU A 32 -7.87 10.14 12.36
CA LEU A 32 -8.89 9.21 11.89
C LEU A 32 -9.05 7.99 12.80
N GLY A 33 -8.21 7.85 13.83
CA GLY A 33 -8.28 6.74 14.77
C GLY A 33 -7.82 5.40 14.22
N ILE A 34 -7.04 5.41 13.12
CA ILE A 34 -6.60 4.18 12.47
C ILE A 34 -5.10 3.90 12.61
N TYR A 35 -4.37 4.83 13.22
CA TYR A 35 -2.90 4.74 13.36
C TYR A 35 -2.45 3.39 13.95
N HIS A 36 -3.13 2.93 14.97
CA HIS A 36 -2.77 1.72 15.69
C HIS A 36 -3.06 0.42 14.93
N HIS A 37 -3.77 0.49 13.80
CA HIS A 37 -4.05 -0.70 12.99
C HIS A 37 -2.85 -1.13 12.16
N PHE A 38 -1.87 -0.25 11.96
CA PHE A 38 -0.72 -0.51 11.11
C PHE A 38 0.47 -1.00 11.92
N ASP A 39 1.09 -2.08 11.46
CA ASP A 39 2.31 -2.60 12.10
C ASP A 39 3.48 -1.67 11.88
N HIS A 40 3.56 -1.06 10.70
CA HIS A 40 4.57 -0.05 10.37
C HIS A 40 4.01 0.97 9.40
N ILE A 41 4.59 2.16 9.41
CA ILE A 41 4.28 3.25 8.47
C ILE A 41 5.61 3.70 7.88
N ILE A 42 5.76 3.54 6.56
CA ILE A 42 6.95 3.94 5.82
C ILE A 42 6.62 5.17 5.00
N CYS A 43 7.37 6.22 5.18
CA CYS A 43 7.10 7.53 4.59
C CYS A 43 8.32 8.09 3.87
N GLN A 44 8.17 9.31 3.34
CA GLN A 44 9.25 10.03 2.65
C GLN A 44 10.53 10.07 3.47
N ASP A 45 10.41 10.26 4.79
CA ASP A 45 11.53 10.40 5.72
C ASP A 45 12.35 9.11 5.86
N ASP A 46 11.77 7.97 5.49
CA ASP A 46 12.38 6.65 5.69
C ASP A 46 13.22 6.20 4.50
N VAL A 47 13.24 6.96 3.41
CA VAL A 47 14.01 6.67 2.21
C VAL A 47 14.92 7.85 1.88
N ALA A 48 15.91 7.62 1.01
CA ALA A 48 16.82 8.68 0.60
C ALA A 48 16.07 9.82 -0.12
N PRO A 49 16.54 11.07 -0.02
CA PRO A 49 15.89 12.19 -0.72
C PRO A 49 15.72 11.91 -2.21
N GLY A 50 14.53 12.22 -2.73
CA GLY A 50 14.20 12.01 -4.15
C GLY A 50 13.87 10.56 -4.50
N ARG A 51 13.76 9.66 -3.52
CA ARG A 51 13.50 8.23 -3.77
C ARG A 51 12.08 7.82 -3.43
N THR A 52 11.15 8.75 -3.39
CA THR A 52 9.72 8.44 -3.24
C THR A 52 9.17 7.86 -4.55
N LYS A 53 7.89 7.45 -4.53
CA LYS A 53 7.25 6.88 -5.72
C LYS A 53 7.41 7.82 -6.92
N PRO A 54 7.73 7.34 -8.10
CA PRO A 54 7.63 5.95 -8.59
C PRO A 54 8.83 5.06 -8.31
N HIS A 55 9.82 5.50 -7.54
CA HIS A 55 10.92 4.63 -7.13
C HIS A 55 10.41 3.53 -6.20
N PRO A 56 11.01 2.33 -6.20
CA PRO A 56 10.52 1.23 -5.38
C PRO A 56 10.92 1.30 -3.92
N ASP A 57 11.72 2.30 -3.52
CA ASP A 57 12.39 2.35 -2.22
C ASP A 57 11.43 2.26 -1.04
N ILE A 58 10.28 2.94 -1.10
CA ILE A 58 9.30 2.91 -0.02
C ILE A 58 8.78 1.48 0.19
N TYR A 59 8.45 0.77 -0.87
CA TYR A 59 7.95 -0.60 -0.76
C TYR A 59 9.04 -1.59 -0.40
N LEU A 60 10.26 -1.40 -0.90
CA LEU A 60 11.40 -2.22 -0.50
C LEU A 60 11.68 -2.04 1.00
N LYS A 61 11.62 -0.81 1.49
CA LYS A 61 11.78 -0.52 2.92
C LYS A 61 10.67 -1.16 3.76
N ALA A 62 9.43 -1.11 3.27
CA ALA A 62 8.29 -1.73 3.93
C ALA A 62 8.49 -3.25 4.06
N LEU A 63 8.89 -3.92 2.98
CA LEU A 63 9.16 -5.36 3.00
C LEU A 63 10.24 -5.71 4.00
N GLU A 64 11.33 -4.94 4.01
CA GLU A 64 12.44 -5.14 4.94
C GLU A 64 11.98 -4.98 6.39
N THR A 65 11.26 -3.89 6.67
CA THR A 65 10.78 -3.57 8.01
C THR A 65 9.79 -4.60 8.53
N LEU A 66 8.87 -5.06 7.66
CA LEU A 66 7.90 -6.11 8.01
C LEU A 66 8.51 -7.50 8.05
N GLN A 67 9.72 -7.66 7.50
CA GLN A 67 10.40 -8.97 7.40
C GLN A 67 9.56 -9.97 6.60
N VAL A 68 9.03 -9.53 5.47
CA VAL A 68 8.28 -10.40 4.54
C VAL A 68 8.93 -10.37 3.17
N ASP A 69 8.78 -11.46 2.43
CA ASP A 69 9.27 -11.54 1.06
C ASP A 69 8.26 -10.88 0.12
N LYS A 70 8.75 -10.37 -1.01
CA LYS A 70 7.90 -9.72 -2.00
C LYS A 70 6.80 -10.62 -2.54
N THR A 71 7.06 -11.94 -2.56
CA THR A 71 6.07 -12.93 -3.01
C THR A 71 4.95 -13.15 -2.00
N GLU A 72 5.13 -12.68 -0.77
CA GLU A 72 4.17 -12.84 0.32
C GLU A 72 3.36 -11.56 0.58
N ALA A 73 3.56 -10.52 -0.24
CA ALA A 73 2.96 -9.21 -0.01
C ALA A 73 2.05 -8.80 -1.16
N VAL A 74 1.08 -7.97 -0.85
CA VAL A 74 0.18 -7.34 -1.83
C VAL A 74 0.11 -5.87 -1.49
N VAL A 75 0.20 -5.02 -2.52
CA VAL A 75 0.07 -3.57 -2.38
C VAL A 75 -1.25 -3.12 -2.99
N PHE A 76 -1.91 -2.19 -2.31
CA PHE A 76 -3.08 -1.49 -2.84
C PHE A 76 -2.67 -0.06 -3.17
N GLU A 77 -2.91 0.38 -4.41
CA GLU A 77 -2.51 1.71 -4.87
C GLU A 77 -3.58 2.37 -5.73
N ASP A 78 -3.65 3.71 -5.64
CA ASP A 78 -4.64 4.48 -6.38
C ASP A 78 -4.03 5.36 -7.48
N SER A 79 -2.72 5.41 -7.61
CA SER A 79 -2.04 6.31 -8.55
C SER A 79 -1.08 5.55 -9.47
N PRO A 80 -0.79 6.12 -10.67
CA PRO A 80 0.19 5.52 -11.58
C PRO A 80 1.58 5.37 -10.96
N ASN A 81 2.04 6.38 -10.22
CA ASN A 81 3.36 6.34 -9.58
C ASN A 81 3.43 5.26 -8.50
N GLY A 82 2.36 5.10 -7.72
CA GLY A 82 2.32 4.05 -6.70
C GLY A 82 2.29 2.66 -7.31
N VAL A 83 1.53 2.46 -8.38
CA VAL A 83 1.49 1.18 -9.09
C VAL A 83 2.86 0.85 -9.67
N LEU A 84 3.52 1.84 -10.30
CA LEU A 84 4.84 1.63 -10.89
C LEU A 84 5.88 1.28 -9.82
N ALA A 85 5.85 1.99 -8.69
CA ALA A 85 6.73 1.72 -7.55
C ALA A 85 6.58 0.27 -7.05
N SER A 86 5.34 -0.20 -6.94
CA SER A 86 5.04 -1.57 -6.50
C SER A 86 5.59 -2.60 -7.49
N LYS A 87 5.37 -2.38 -8.78
CA LYS A 87 5.88 -3.27 -9.83
C LYS A 87 7.40 -3.30 -9.84
N ARG A 88 8.05 -2.17 -9.66
CA ARG A 88 9.51 -2.08 -9.59
C ARG A 88 10.07 -2.79 -8.36
N ALA A 89 9.30 -2.82 -7.27
CA ALA A 89 9.67 -3.58 -6.07
C ALA A 89 9.41 -5.08 -6.22
N GLY A 90 8.72 -5.49 -7.27
CA GLY A 90 8.39 -6.90 -7.53
C GLY A 90 7.21 -7.41 -6.72
N VAL A 91 6.35 -6.53 -6.22
CA VAL A 91 5.19 -6.89 -5.40
C VAL A 91 3.93 -6.86 -6.26
N PHE A 92 3.05 -7.84 -6.04
CA PHE A 92 1.74 -7.86 -6.68
C PHE A 92 0.95 -6.61 -6.26
N VAL A 93 0.42 -5.87 -7.22
CA VAL A 93 -0.30 -4.63 -6.94
C VAL A 93 -1.74 -4.69 -7.42
N VAL A 94 -2.65 -4.33 -6.52
CA VAL A 94 -4.07 -4.14 -6.82
C VAL A 94 -4.29 -2.64 -6.98
N ALA A 95 -4.64 -2.22 -8.19
CA ALA A 95 -4.94 -0.82 -8.46
C ALA A 95 -6.40 -0.52 -8.11
N VAL A 96 -6.61 0.55 -7.33
CA VAL A 96 -7.95 1.00 -6.92
C VAL A 96 -8.04 2.48 -7.29
N PRO A 97 -8.28 2.82 -8.58
CA PRO A 97 -8.34 4.22 -9.00
C PRO A 97 -9.43 4.98 -8.25
N ASN A 98 -9.11 6.21 -7.85
CA ASN A 98 -10.09 7.12 -7.27
C ASN A 98 -10.65 8.05 -8.37
N PRO A 99 -11.64 8.93 -8.08
CA PRO A 99 -12.19 9.83 -9.09
C PRO A 99 -11.16 10.72 -9.77
N LEU A 100 -10.06 11.09 -9.08
CA LEU A 100 -9.01 11.91 -9.66
C LEU A 100 -8.11 11.10 -10.58
N THR A 101 -7.81 9.84 -10.24
CA THR A 101 -6.85 9.02 -10.97
C THR A 101 -7.48 8.10 -11.99
N ALA A 102 -8.82 7.96 -12.00
CA ALA A 102 -9.51 7.07 -12.94
C ALA A 102 -9.20 7.41 -14.41
N ARG A 103 -8.92 8.67 -14.70
CA ARG A 103 -8.58 9.14 -16.06
C ARG A 103 -7.10 8.97 -16.40
N MET A 104 -6.27 8.57 -15.45
CA MET A 104 -4.83 8.45 -15.61
C MET A 104 -4.38 7.05 -16.02
N ASN A 105 -5.33 6.19 -16.37
CA ASN A 105 -5.05 4.81 -16.80
C ASN A 105 -4.23 4.03 -15.77
N VAL A 106 -4.71 4.00 -14.53
CA VAL A 106 -4.06 3.27 -13.45
C VAL A 106 -4.36 1.78 -13.62
N GLN A 107 -3.33 0.98 -13.86
CA GLN A 107 -3.48 -0.46 -14.07
C GLN A 107 -2.47 -1.23 -13.23
N GLY A 108 -2.96 -2.03 -12.28
CA GLY A 108 -2.16 -2.96 -11.51
C GLY A 108 -2.15 -4.35 -12.12
N ASP A 109 -1.62 -5.32 -11.39
CA ASP A 109 -1.77 -6.73 -11.73
C ASP A 109 -3.24 -7.14 -11.67
N LEU A 110 -3.98 -6.48 -10.77
CA LEU A 110 -5.43 -6.52 -10.70
C LEU A 110 -5.92 -5.09 -10.53
N THR A 111 -6.99 -4.72 -11.22
CA THR A 111 -7.59 -3.40 -11.11
C THR A 111 -9.05 -3.55 -10.72
N ILE A 112 -9.46 -2.88 -9.63
CA ILE A 112 -10.82 -2.96 -9.10
C ILE A 112 -11.38 -1.55 -8.88
N PRO A 113 -12.72 -1.37 -9.00
CA PRO A 113 -13.33 -0.03 -8.86
C PRO A 113 -13.31 0.48 -7.42
N SER A 114 -13.30 -0.41 -6.44
CA SER A 114 -13.20 -0.05 -5.03
C SER A 114 -12.78 -1.27 -4.22
N LEU A 115 -12.29 -1.05 -2.99
CA LEU A 115 -11.94 -2.16 -2.09
C LEU A 115 -13.15 -3.02 -1.74
N ALA A 116 -14.37 -2.48 -1.83
CA ALA A 116 -15.59 -3.24 -1.58
C ALA A 116 -15.87 -4.31 -2.64
N ALA A 117 -15.23 -4.20 -3.83
CA ALA A 117 -15.42 -5.16 -4.92
C ALA A 117 -14.58 -6.43 -4.75
N LEU A 118 -13.73 -6.49 -3.72
CA LEU A 118 -12.79 -7.59 -3.52
C LEU A 118 -12.73 -7.94 -2.05
N THR A 119 -12.66 -9.24 -1.75
CA THR A 119 -12.41 -9.70 -0.37
C THR A 119 -10.96 -10.17 -0.26
N LEU A 120 -10.46 -10.22 0.99
CA LEU A 120 -9.13 -10.77 1.25
C LEU A 120 -9.06 -12.24 0.80
N GLN A 121 -10.15 -12.98 0.98
CA GLN A 121 -10.21 -14.39 0.58
C GLN A 121 -10.04 -14.53 -0.93
N ASP A 122 -10.63 -13.62 -1.74
CA ASP A 122 -10.45 -13.62 -3.18
C ASP A 122 -8.97 -13.46 -3.56
N LEU A 123 -8.24 -12.60 -2.87
CA LEU A 123 -6.81 -12.40 -3.08
C LEU A 123 -6.00 -13.63 -2.71
N MET A 124 -6.35 -14.28 -1.61
CA MET A 124 -5.62 -15.46 -1.14
C MET A 124 -5.84 -16.67 -2.04
N ASN A 125 -6.93 -16.72 -2.76
CA ASN A 125 -7.32 -17.84 -3.63
C ASN A 125 -6.91 -17.65 -5.08
N ARG A 126 -6.25 -16.57 -5.44
CA ARG A 126 -5.82 -16.31 -6.81
C ARG A 126 -4.61 -17.18 -7.23
#